data_874c8d56c50f89062fe54b19512ca209
#
_entry.id   874c8d56c50f89062fe54b19512ca209
#
_cell.length_a   1.000
_cell.length_b   1.000
_cell.length_c   1.000
_cell.angle_alpha   90.00
_cell.angle_beta   90.00
_cell.angle_gamma   90.00
#
_symmetry.space_group_name_H-M   'P 1'
#
loop_
_entity.id
_entity.type
_entity.pdbx_description
1 polymer ?
#
loop_
_entity_poly.entity_id
_entity_poly.type
_entity_poly.pdbx_seq_one_letter_code
_entity_poly.pdbx_strand_id
1 'polypeptide(L)'
;MLQRPFEKVMAANRGEIAIRIFRACYDLDIRTLAIYSKEDTMNLFRTKADEAYLIGEHLSPLGAYLAIDEIIALAKKRGVDAIHPGYGFLSENAAFAKACEDAGIKFIGPPSSVLAKMGDKLEAKKIAVACGVPVIPGTREPLKDADEALAKAKEFGFPVILKAAAGGGGRGMRLCEKPEDVAPAFELVSNEARKAFGDDSIFMEKYLVEPKHIEVQILADEHGCVRHLG
;
A
#
# COMPACT_ATOMS: atom_id res chain seq x y z
N MET A 1 23.80 -17.80 21.85
CA MET A 1 22.49 -18.03 21.23
C MET A 1 21.93 -16.65 20.90
N LEU A 2 21.53 -16.40 19.67
CA LEU A 2 20.80 -15.19 19.32
C LEU A 2 19.50 -15.18 20.15
N GLN A 3 19.23 -14.10 20.86
CA GLN A 3 17.99 -13.96 21.60
C GLN A 3 16.86 -13.91 20.57
N ARG A 4 15.90 -14.83 20.64
CA ARG A 4 14.75 -14.87 19.73
C ARG A 4 13.88 -13.65 20.04
N PRO A 5 13.62 -12.78 19.07
CA PRO A 5 12.75 -11.62 19.31
C PRO A 5 11.28 -12.02 19.47
N PHE A 6 10.89 -13.18 18.88
CA PHE A 6 9.52 -13.71 18.88
C PHE A 6 9.53 -15.22 19.07
N GLU A 7 8.50 -15.75 19.71
CA GLU A 7 8.26 -17.20 19.81
C GLU A 7 7.28 -17.69 18.74
N LYS A 8 6.31 -16.85 18.35
CA LYS A 8 5.30 -17.19 17.35
C LYS A 8 4.93 -16.01 16.44
N VAL A 9 5.01 -16.23 15.14
CA VAL A 9 4.66 -15.27 14.09
C VAL A 9 3.45 -15.75 13.28
N MET A 10 2.47 -14.87 13.08
CA MET A 10 1.36 -15.10 12.17
C MET A 10 1.67 -14.47 10.79
N ALA A 11 1.42 -15.21 9.71
CA ALA A 11 1.36 -14.60 8.37
C ALA A 11 -0.09 -14.16 8.08
N ALA A 12 -0.34 -12.85 8.06
CA ALA A 12 -1.65 -12.29 7.67
C ALA A 12 -1.73 -12.15 6.14
N ASN A 13 -1.52 -13.27 5.45
CA ASN A 13 -1.50 -13.35 4.00
C ASN A 13 -1.71 -14.81 3.55
N ARG A 14 -1.67 -15.05 2.24
CA ARG A 14 -1.89 -16.36 1.63
C ARG A 14 -0.84 -16.68 0.57
N GLY A 15 -0.93 -17.89 0.00
CA GLY A 15 -0.15 -18.28 -1.18
C GLY A 15 1.35 -18.35 -0.92
N GLU A 16 2.14 -17.93 -1.90
CA GLU A 16 3.59 -18.06 -1.88
C GLU A 16 4.26 -17.17 -0.83
N ILE A 17 3.75 -15.96 -0.58
CA ILE A 17 4.36 -15.06 0.40
C ILE A 17 4.22 -15.61 1.82
N ALA A 18 3.08 -16.24 2.16
CA ALA A 18 2.93 -16.91 3.44
C ALA A 18 3.98 -18.03 3.62
N ILE A 19 4.23 -18.83 2.58
CA ILE A 19 5.28 -19.87 2.60
C ILE A 19 6.66 -19.24 2.81
N ARG A 20 6.95 -18.11 2.16
CA ARG A 20 8.21 -17.40 2.31
C ARG A 20 8.43 -16.91 3.74
N ILE A 21 7.37 -16.37 4.36
CA ILE A 21 7.39 -15.94 5.77
C ILE A 21 7.65 -17.15 6.68
N PHE A 22 6.94 -18.26 6.49
CA PHE A 22 7.12 -19.46 7.31
C PHE A 22 8.53 -20.03 7.20
N ARG A 23 9.13 -20.03 6.00
CA ARG A 23 10.52 -20.48 5.82
C ARG A 23 11.51 -19.61 6.59
N ALA A 24 11.36 -18.28 6.52
CA ALA A 24 12.21 -17.37 7.29
C ALA A 24 12.04 -17.57 8.81
N CYS A 25 10.81 -17.80 9.28
CA CYS A 25 10.55 -18.12 10.67
C CYS A 25 11.19 -19.44 11.08
N TYR A 26 11.09 -20.47 10.23
CA TYR A 26 11.71 -21.79 10.47
C TYR A 26 13.24 -21.67 10.61
N ASP A 27 13.88 -20.90 9.72
CA ASP A 27 15.33 -20.69 9.76
C ASP A 27 15.78 -19.95 11.04
N LEU A 28 14.86 -19.22 11.68
CA LEU A 28 15.04 -18.51 12.94
C LEU A 28 14.52 -19.30 14.16
N ASP A 29 14.04 -20.53 13.95
CA ASP A 29 13.43 -21.39 14.96
C ASP A 29 12.23 -20.72 15.67
N ILE A 30 11.38 -19.99 14.90
CA ILE A 30 10.17 -19.30 15.34
C ILE A 30 8.96 -20.09 14.87
N ARG A 31 8.01 -20.35 15.77
CA ARG A 31 6.75 -21.01 15.43
C ARG A 31 5.88 -20.16 14.51
N THR A 32 5.09 -20.80 13.67
CA THR A 32 4.33 -20.17 12.61
C THR A 32 2.85 -20.45 12.72
N LEU A 33 2.03 -19.43 12.41
CA LEU A 33 0.59 -19.52 12.32
C LEU A 33 0.10 -18.99 10.97
N ALA A 34 -0.65 -19.82 10.25
CA ALA A 34 -1.35 -19.46 9.03
C ALA A 34 -2.81 -19.10 9.33
N ILE A 35 -3.33 -18.11 8.61
CA ILE A 35 -4.76 -17.87 8.47
C ILE A 35 -5.19 -18.20 7.05
N TYR A 36 -6.42 -18.71 6.86
CA TYR A 36 -6.90 -19.05 5.52
C TYR A 36 -8.42 -18.86 5.41
N SER A 37 -8.89 -18.44 4.22
CA SER A 37 -10.30 -18.41 3.89
C SER A 37 -10.81 -19.81 3.53
N LYS A 38 -12.12 -19.99 3.47
CA LYS A 38 -12.76 -21.27 3.08
C LYS A 38 -12.26 -21.77 1.73
N GLU A 39 -12.04 -20.89 0.76
CA GLU A 39 -11.56 -21.22 -0.58
C GLU A 39 -10.12 -21.72 -0.58
N ASP A 40 -9.33 -21.30 0.40
CA ASP A 40 -7.94 -21.72 0.55
C ASP A 40 -7.74 -22.98 1.40
N THR A 41 -8.82 -23.67 1.78
CA THR A 41 -8.76 -24.87 2.62
C THR A 41 -7.81 -25.94 2.07
N MET A 42 -7.71 -26.08 0.76
CA MET A 42 -6.81 -27.04 0.09
C MET A 42 -5.48 -26.42 -0.36
N ASN A 43 -5.23 -25.15 -0.06
CA ASN A 43 -4.03 -24.46 -0.50
C ASN A 43 -2.79 -24.91 0.30
N LEU A 44 -1.66 -25.04 -0.41
CA LEU A 44 -0.42 -25.60 0.13
C LEU A 44 0.13 -24.80 1.31
N PHE A 45 0.04 -23.46 1.29
CA PHE A 45 0.65 -22.63 2.34
C PHE A 45 0.14 -22.98 3.73
N ARG A 46 -1.13 -23.38 3.85
CA ARG A 46 -1.75 -23.79 5.11
C ARG A 46 -1.01 -24.93 5.80
N THR A 47 -0.49 -25.88 5.03
CA THR A 47 0.22 -27.07 5.54
C THR A 47 1.70 -26.80 5.81
N LYS A 48 2.18 -25.58 5.54
CA LYS A 48 3.58 -25.18 5.76
C LYS A 48 3.79 -24.41 7.06
N ALA A 49 2.72 -24.09 7.78
CA ALA A 49 2.77 -23.51 9.11
C ALA A 49 2.59 -24.58 10.18
N ASP A 50 3.06 -24.31 11.39
CA ASP A 50 2.85 -25.18 12.56
C ASP A 50 1.38 -25.23 12.97
N GLU A 51 0.67 -24.12 12.82
CA GLU A 51 -0.76 -23.98 13.11
C GLU A 51 -1.48 -23.28 11.95
N ALA A 52 -2.71 -23.67 11.63
CA ALA A 52 -3.51 -23.03 10.60
C ALA A 52 -4.97 -22.90 11.03
N TYR A 53 -5.57 -21.72 10.82
CA TYR A 53 -6.93 -21.42 11.26
C TYR A 53 -7.76 -20.80 10.14
N LEU A 54 -9.00 -21.28 10.03
CA LEU A 54 -10.02 -20.70 9.17
C LEU A 54 -10.47 -19.36 9.76
N ILE A 55 -10.56 -18.34 8.90
CA ILE A 55 -11.04 -17.00 9.24
C ILE A 55 -12.11 -16.55 8.25
N GLY A 56 -12.93 -15.60 8.65
CA GLY A 56 -13.91 -14.98 7.78
C GLY A 56 -14.87 -15.96 7.12
N GLU A 57 -15.32 -17.02 7.81
CA GLU A 57 -16.16 -18.09 7.26
C GLU A 57 -17.45 -17.56 6.61
N HIS A 58 -17.95 -16.43 7.11
CA HIS A 58 -19.17 -15.74 6.64
C HIS A 58 -18.88 -14.60 5.64
N LEU A 59 -17.61 -14.36 5.32
CA LEU A 59 -17.16 -13.29 4.43
C LEU A 59 -16.79 -13.81 3.04
N SER A 60 -16.63 -12.89 2.10
CA SER A 60 -16.03 -13.23 0.80
C SER A 60 -14.56 -13.65 0.96
N PRO A 61 -13.97 -14.37 -0.01
CA PRO A 61 -12.57 -14.82 0.06
C PRO A 61 -11.59 -13.67 0.38
N LEU A 62 -11.77 -12.53 -0.27
CA LEU A 62 -10.98 -11.32 -0.01
C LEU A 62 -11.32 -10.72 1.37
N GLY A 63 -12.61 -10.66 1.70
CA GLY A 63 -13.09 -10.12 2.97
C GLY A 63 -12.50 -10.83 4.18
N ALA A 64 -12.28 -12.14 4.10
CA ALA A 64 -11.66 -12.92 5.16
C ALA A 64 -10.27 -12.39 5.52
N TYR A 65 -9.42 -12.12 4.52
CA TYR A 65 -8.07 -11.58 4.73
C TYR A 65 -8.04 -10.09 5.09
N LEU A 66 -9.19 -9.40 5.06
CA LEU A 66 -9.33 -8.00 5.47
C LEU A 66 -10.08 -7.85 6.81
N ALA A 67 -10.43 -8.96 7.47
CA ALA A 67 -11.17 -8.99 8.74
C ALA A 67 -10.24 -8.69 9.94
N ILE A 68 -9.88 -7.43 10.12
CA ILE A 68 -8.92 -6.97 11.14
C ILE A 68 -9.27 -7.51 12.53
N ASP A 69 -10.51 -7.34 12.98
CA ASP A 69 -10.91 -7.72 14.34
C ASP A 69 -10.78 -9.22 14.58
N GLU A 70 -11.15 -10.04 13.59
CA GLU A 70 -11.07 -11.49 13.68
C GLU A 70 -9.61 -11.97 13.70
N ILE A 71 -8.76 -11.36 12.86
CA ILE A 71 -7.32 -11.65 12.81
C ILE A 71 -6.66 -11.31 14.16
N ILE A 72 -6.94 -10.16 14.72
CA ILE A 72 -6.38 -9.72 16.01
C ILE A 72 -6.92 -10.61 17.17
N ALA A 73 -8.21 -10.92 17.17
CA ALA A 73 -8.79 -11.81 18.19
C ALA A 73 -8.14 -13.19 18.16
N LEU A 74 -7.94 -13.76 16.96
CA LEU A 74 -7.26 -15.03 16.77
C LEU A 74 -5.81 -14.96 17.23
N ALA A 75 -5.08 -13.91 16.87
CA ALA A 75 -3.69 -13.72 17.26
C ALA A 75 -3.53 -13.69 18.78
N LYS A 76 -4.36 -12.93 19.48
CA LYS A 76 -4.41 -12.89 20.96
C LYS A 76 -4.71 -14.28 21.55
N LYS A 77 -5.75 -14.96 21.04
CA LYS A 77 -6.16 -16.27 21.52
C LYS A 77 -5.06 -17.33 21.37
N ARG A 78 -4.20 -17.17 20.37
CA ARG A 78 -3.14 -18.14 20.05
C ARG A 78 -1.75 -17.73 20.53
N GLY A 79 -1.63 -16.63 21.26
CA GLY A 79 -0.36 -16.17 21.79
C GLY A 79 0.63 -15.83 20.67
N VAL A 80 0.18 -15.07 19.68
CA VAL A 80 1.03 -14.58 18.59
C VAL A 80 1.76 -13.33 19.06
N ASP A 81 3.09 -13.30 18.91
CA ASP A 81 3.93 -12.17 19.30
C ASP A 81 4.04 -11.12 18.20
N ALA A 82 4.03 -11.60 16.95
CA ALA A 82 4.17 -10.70 15.80
C ALA A 82 3.35 -11.18 14.61
N ILE A 83 2.92 -10.21 13.79
CA ILE A 83 2.18 -10.46 12.56
C ILE A 83 2.96 -9.90 11.38
N HIS A 84 3.21 -10.75 10.38
CA HIS A 84 3.77 -10.33 9.10
C HIS A 84 2.66 -10.25 8.06
N PRO A 85 2.37 -9.05 7.52
CA PRO A 85 1.26 -8.87 6.58
C PRO A 85 1.59 -9.34 5.15
N GLY A 86 2.85 -9.64 4.85
CA GLY A 86 3.31 -9.87 3.47
C GLY A 86 3.23 -8.61 2.63
N TYR A 87 2.68 -8.73 1.43
CA TYR A 87 2.36 -7.61 0.54
C TYR A 87 0.87 -7.67 0.12
N GLY A 88 0.30 -6.55 -0.33
CA GLY A 88 -1.14 -6.43 -0.60
C GLY A 88 -1.98 -6.54 0.67
N PHE A 89 -3.26 -6.85 0.54
CA PHE A 89 -4.23 -6.96 1.66
C PHE A 89 -4.07 -5.85 2.71
N LEU A 90 -3.61 -6.21 3.91
CA LEU A 90 -3.47 -5.32 5.05
C LEU A 90 -2.04 -4.75 5.23
N SER A 91 -1.10 -5.02 4.32
CA SER A 91 0.30 -4.61 4.47
C SER A 91 0.50 -3.09 4.55
N GLU A 92 -0.35 -2.32 3.86
CA GLU A 92 -0.33 -0.85 3.86
C GLU A 92 -1.50 -0.24 4.67
N ASN A 93 -2.19 -1.07 5.47
CA ASN A 93 -3.36 -0.63 6.22
C ASN A 93 -2.96 -0.09 7.60
N ALA A 94 -3.04 1.24 7.78
CA ALA A 94 -2.70 1.90 9.04
C ALA A 94 -3.58 1.46 10.21
N ALA A 95 -4.87 1.15 9.96
CA ALA A 95 -5.79 0.68 11.01
C ALA A 95 -5.41 -0.71 11.51
N PHE A 96 -4.95 -1.60 10.62
CA PHE A 96 -4.45 -2.91 11.02
C PHE A 96 -3.16 -2.84 11.83
N ALA A 97 -2.19 -2.03 11.38
CA ALA A 97 -0.97 -1.82 12.15
C ALA A 97 -1.27 -1.23 13.54
N LYS A 98 -2.20 -0.26 13.63
CA LYS A 98 -2.67 0.30 14.90
C LYS A 98 -3.35 -0.75 15.79
N ALA A 99 -4.19 -1.60 15.22
CA ALA A 99 -4.84 -2.69 15.95
C ALA A 99 -3.81 -3.71 16.51
N CYS A 100 -2.73 -3.99 15.78
CA CYS A 100 -1.61 -4.79 16.29
C CYS A 100 -0.92 -4.08 17.47
N GLU A 101 -0.59 -2.79 17.32
CA GLU A 101 0.04 -1.98 18.39
C GLU A 101 -0.83 -1.98 19.66
N ASP A 102 -2.14 -1.72 19.54
CA ASP A 102 -3.09 -1.70 20.67
C ASP A 102 -3.28 -3.07 21.32
N ALA A 103 -3.03 -4.13 20.57
CA ALA A 103 -3.08 -5.51 21.05
C ALA A 103 -1.78 -5.97 21.72
N GLY A 104 -0.70 -5.17 21.69
CA GLY A 104 0.63 -5.57 22.13
C GLY A 104 1.28 -6.61 21.20
N ILE A 105 0.84 -6.68 19.94
CA ILE A 105 1.36 -7.59 18.92
C ILE A 105 2.25 -6.78 17.97
N LYS A 106 3.47 -7.24 17.72
CA LYS A 106 4.37 -6.54 16.80
C LYS A 106 3.88 -6.67 15.36
N PHE A 107 3.58 -5.54 14.72
CA PHE A 107 3.41 -5.50 13.28
C PHE A 107 4.79 -5.48 12.60
N ILE A 108 5.08 -6.49 11.78
CA ILE A 108 6.35 -6.56 11.03
C ILE A 108 6.19 -5.69 9.77
N GLY A 109 6.49 -4.44 9.94
CA GLY A 109 6.32 -3.39 8.94
C GLY A 109 6.49 -2.00 9.56
N PRO A 110 6.18 -0.93 8.81
CA PRO A 110 6.24 0.43 9.32
C PRO A 110 5.21 0.66 10.44
N PRO A 111 5.48 1.59 11.38
CA PRO A 111 4.48 2.01 12.38
C PRO A 111 3.20 2.54 11.73
N SER A 112 2.06 2.40 12.42
CA SER A 112 0.75 2.85 11.92
C SER A 112 0.74 4.32 11.49
N SER A 113 1.45 5.17 12.22
CA SER A 113 1.61 6.60 11.90
C SER A 113 2.37 6.87 10.60
N VAL A 114 3.34 6.01 10.26
CA VAL A 114 4.08 6.09 8.99
C VAL A 114 3.20 5.61 7.84
N LEU A 115 2.49 4.49 8.02
CA LEU A 115 1.55 4.00 7.02
C LEU A 115 0.46 5.03 6.68
N ALA A 116 -0.10 5.71 7.70
CA ALA A 116 -1.09 6.76 7.49
C ALA A 116 -0.53 7.94 6.67
N LYS A 117 0.68 8.40 6.98
CA LYS A 117 1.34 9.51 6.26
C LYS A 117 1.73 9.14 4.82
N MET A 118 2.30 7.95 4.64
CA MET A 118 2.78 7.50 3.33
C MET A 118 1.65 6.99 2.43
N GLY A 119 0.51 6.59 3.00
CA GLY A 119 -0.70 6.25 2.26
C GLY A 119 -1.39 7.47 1.62
N ASP A 120 -1.17 8.66 2.16
CA ASP A 120 -1.60 9.91 1.54
C ASP A 120 -0.55 10.39 0.53
N LYS A 121 -0.92 10.38 -0.76
CA LYS A 121 -0.02 10.74 -1.86
C LYS A 121 0.52 12.18 -1.77
N LEU A 122 -0.29 13.11 -1.27
CA LEU A 122 0.13 14.51 -1.12
C LEU A 122 1.11 14.67 0.04
N GLU A 123 0.83 14.04 1.17
CA GLU A 123 1.72 14.03 2.32
C GLU A 123 3.04 13.30 2.01
N ALA A 124 2.99 12.16 1.35
CA ALA A 124 4.19 11.44 0.91
C ALA A 124 5.06 12.30 -0.02
N LYS A 125 4.45 13.02 -0.97
CA LYS A 125 5.16 13.95 -1.87
C LYS A 125 5.78 15.13 -1.12
N LYS A 126 5.07 15.70 -0.13
CA LYS A 126 5.62 16.77 0.74
C LYS A 126 6.84 16.28 1.52
N ILE A 127 6.74 15.10 2.11
CA ILE A 127 7.86 14.47 2.85
C ILE A 127 9.06 14.25 1.93
N ALA A 128 8.84 13.69 0.73
CA ALA A 128 9.91 13.47 -0.24
C ALA A 128 10.63 14.78 -0.60
N VAL A 129 9.88 15.85 -0.90
CA VAL A 129 10.44 17.17 -1.19
C VAL A 129 11.23 17.73 0.01
N ALA A 130 10.70 17.61 1.22
CA ALA A 130 11.38 18.07 2.44
C ALA A 130 12.69 17.31 2.70
N CYS A 131 12.78 16.05 2.28
CA CYS A 131 13.99 15.22 2.36
C CYS A 131 14.94 15.42 1.17
N GLY A 132 14.65 16.32 0.24
CA GLY A 132 15.49 16.54 -0.96
C GLY A 132 15.39 15.41 -1.99
N VAL A 133 14.38 14.53 -1.90
CA VAL A 133 14.16 13.46 -2.86
C VAL A 133 13.50 14.03 -4.12
N PRO A 134 14.04 13.79 -5.31
CA PRO A 134 13.41 14.21 -6.56
C PRO A 134 12.00 13.61 -6.70
N VAL A 135 11.04 14.45 -7.06
CA VAL A 135 9.66 14.03 -7.32
C VAL A 135 9.25 14.41 -8.72
N ILE A 136 8.30 13.68 -9.28
CA ILE A 136 7.71 14.03 -10.57
C ILE A 136 7.06 15.41 -10.46
N PRO A 137 7.41 16.39 -11.33
CA PRO A 137 6.77 17.69 -11.36
C PRO A 137 5.25 17.56 -11.53
N GLY A 138 4.49 18.33 -10.76
CA GLY A 138 3.04 18.30 -10.83
C GLY A 138 2.41 19.39 -9.97
N THR A 139 1.12 19.64 -10.18
CA THR A 139 0.36 20.60 -9.41
C THR A 139 0.16 20.11 -7.97
N ARG A 140 0.18 21.03 -7.02
CA ARG A 140 -0.08 20.75 -5.59
C ARG A 140 -1.55 20.99 -5.23
N GLU A 141 -2.17 21.91 -5.96
CA GLU A 141 -3.58 22.29 -5.84
C GLU A 141 -4.33 21.85 -7.10
N PRO A 142 -5.64 21.64 -6.99
CA PRO A 142 -6.47 21.40 -8.16
C PRO A 142 -6.37 22.56 -9.16
N LEU A 143 -6.35 22.23 -10.42
CA LEU A 143 -6.40 23.22 -11.51
C LEU A 143 -7.79 23.85 -11.58
N LYS A 144 -7.85 25.17 -11.77
CA LYS A 144 -9.12 25.92 -11.81
C LYS A 144 -9.85 25.76 -13.13
N ASP A 145 -9.09 25.81 -14.23
CA ASP A 145 -9.62 25.81 -15.59
C ASP A 145 -8.59 25.28 -16.60
N ALA A 146 -9.00 25.21 -17.85
CA ALA A 146 -8.17 24.74 -18.95
C ALA A 146 -7.00 25.70 -19.28
N ASP A 147 -7.15 27.00 -19.01
CA ASP A 147 -6.10 27.99 -19.28
C ASP A 147 -4.96 27.84 -18.27
N GLU A 148 -5.27 27.67 -16.98
CA GLU A 148 -4.28 27.34 -15.96
C GLU A 148 -3.61 25.99 -16.27
N ALA A 149 -4.39 24.99 -16.69
CA ALA A 149 -3.85 23.69 -17.10
C ALA A 149 -2.84 23.83 -18.25
N LEU A 150 -3.15 24.64 -19.27
CA LEU A 150 -2.23 24.88 -20.38
C LEU A 150 -0.96 25.62 -19.94
N ALA A 151 -1.09 26.61 -19.06
CA ALA A 151 0.05 27.32 -18.50
C ALA A 151 0.99 26.37 -17.72
N LYS A 152 0.44 25.53 -16.86
CA LYS A 152 1.19 24.52 -16.10
C LYS A 152 1.80 23.44 -17.00
N ALA A 153 1.09 23.01 -18.04
CA ALA A 153 1.64 22.05 -18.99
C ALA A 153 2.88 22.60 -19.73
N LYS A 154 2.87 23.90 -20.08
CA LYS A 154 4.04 24.57 -20.67
C LYS A 154 5.20 24.69 -19.68
N GLU A 155 4.91 24.93 -18.38
CA GLU A 155 5.92 24.99 -17.32
C GLU A 155 6.59 23.63 -17.12
N PHE A 156 5.82 22.53 -17.05
CA PHE A 156 6.34 21.17 -16.84
C PHE A 156 6.97 20.57 -18.11
N GLY A 157 6.64 21.10 -19.28
CA GLY A 157 6.99 20.56 -20.58
C GLY A 157 6.17 19.31 -20.94
N PHE A 158 5.87 19.15 -22.24
CA PHE A 158 5.11 17.99 -22.72
C PHE A 158 5.98 16.71 -22.81
N PRO A 159 5.39 15.51 -22.71
CA PRO A 159 3.98 15.25 -22.42
C PRO A 159 3.63 15.43 -20.92
N VAL A 160 2.33 15.71 -20.65
CA VAL A 160 1.78 15.78 -19.29
C VAL A 160 0.52 14.90 -19.18
N ILE A 161 0.13 14.56 -17.97
CA ILE A 161 -1.07 13.78 -17.70
C ILE A 161 -2.00 14.53 -16.74
N LEU A 162 -3.27 14.68 -17.14
CA LEU A 162 -4.34 15.17 -16.28
C LEU A 162 -4.97 14.01 -15.52
N LYS A 163 -5.25 14.21 -14.23
CA LYS A 163 -5.80 13.17 -13.32
C LYS A 163 -6.91 13.76 -12.47
N ALA A 164 -8.05 13.07 -12.40
CA ALA A 164 -9.06 13.37 -11.40
C ALA A 164 -8.56 13.04 -9.98
N ALA A 165 -8.86 13.89 -9.00
CA ALA A 165 -8.47 13.68 -7.59
C ALA A 165 -8.97 12.36 -7.02
N ALA A 166 -10.24 12.05 -7.25
CA ALA A 166 -10.90 10.82 -6.80
C ALA A 166 -10.69 9.62 -7.75
N GLY A 167 -9.95 9.80 -8.86
CA GLY A 167 -9.69 8.77 -9.86
C GLY A 167 -8.70 7.72 -9.39
N GLY A 168 -8.91 6.46 -9.80
CA GLY A 168 -8.01 5.35 -9.52
C GLY A 168 -8.07 4.29 -10.62
N GLY A 169 -7.05 3.41 -10.67
CA GLY A 169 -7.04 2.29 -11.62
C GLY A 169 -7.05 2.69 -13.10
N GLY A 170 -6.51 3.86 -13.46
CA GLY A 170 -6.47 4.34 -14.85
C GLY A 170 -7.70 5.10 -15.31
N ARG A 171 -8.76 5.23 -14.49
CA ARG A 171 -9.95 6.01 -14.81
C ARG A 171 -9.78 7.48 -14.42
N GLY A 172 -10.34 8.38 -15.22
CA GLY A 172 -10.21 9.82 -14.99
C GLY A 172 -8.80 10.35 -15.25
N MET A 173 -8.06 9.77 -16.20
CA MET A 173 -6.73 10.23 -16.62
C MET A 173 -6.66 10.42 -18.12
N ARG A 174 -5.98 11.50 -18.55
CA ARG A 174 -5.74 11.78 -19.98
C ARG A 174 -4.34 12.29 -20.21
N LEU A 175 -3.65 11.65 -21.15
CA LEU A 175 -2.35 12.11 -21.65
C LEU A 175 -2.54 13.27 -22.62
N CYS A 176 -1.72 14.31 -22.45
CA CYS A 176 -1.61 15.44 -23.36
C CYS A 176 -0.18 15.48 -23.91
N GLU A 177 -0.01 15.22 -25.17
CA GLU A 177 1.29 15.20 -25.83
C GLU A 177 1.71 16.58 -26.33
N LYS A 178 0.75 17.45 -26.57
CA LYS A 178 0.92 18.80 -27.13
C LYS A 178 -0.09 19.79 -26.55
N PRO A 179 0.13 21.10 -26.72
CA PRO A 179 -0.74 22.14 -26.16
C PRO A 179 -2.21 22.00 -26.51
N GLU A 180 -2.52 21.62 -27.76
CA GLU A 180 -3.88 21.49 -28.26
C GLU A 180 -4.70 20.41 -27.57
N ASP A 181 -4.04 19.44 -26.94
CA ASP A 181 -4.68 18.31 -26.25
C ASP A 181 -5.22 18.73 -24.88
N VAL A 182 -4.70 19.83 -24.26
CA VAL A 182 -4.94 20.14 -22.86
C VAL A 182 -6.39 20.53 -22.57
N ALA A 183 -6.95 21.48 -23.35
CA ALA A 183 -8.29 21.97 -23.10
C ALA A 183 -9.37 20.88 -23.29
N PRO A 184 -9.37 20.10 -24.40
CA PRO A 184 -10.32 19.00 -24.55
C PRO A 184 -10.17 17.93 -23.48
N ALA A 185 -8.94 17.61 -23.09
CA ALA A 185 -8.67 16.62 -22.05
C ALA A 185 -9.15 17.10 -20.67
N PHE A 186 -8.97 18.38 -20.34
CA PHE A 186 -9.43 18.95 -19.08
C PHE A 186 -10.96 18.86 -18.95
N GLU A 187 -11.70 19.28 -19.98
CA GLU A 187 -13.17 19.20 -20.00
C GLU A 187 -13.66 17.76 -19.88
N LEU A 188 -13.01 16.83 -20.59
CA LEU A 188 -13.39 15.42 -20.55
C LEU A 188 -13.17 14.81 -19.18
N VAL A 189 -11.99 15.02 -18.57
CA VAL A 189 -11.64 14.48 -17.23
C VAL A 189 -12.55 15.10 -16.17
N SER A 190 -12.83 16.41 -16.23
CA SER A 190 -13.75 17.10 -15.30
C SER A 190 -15.15 16.49 -15.35
N ASN A 191 -15.68 16.32 -16.57
CA ASN A 191 -17.02 15.74 -16.75
C ASN A 191 -17.10 14.27 -16.30
N GLU A 192 -16.07 13.46 -16.57
CA GLU A 192 -15.99 12.09 -16.10
C GLU A 192 -15.91 12.03 -14.56
N ALA A 193 -15.06 12.85 -13.96
CA ALA A 193 -14.85 12.91 -12.51
C ALA A 193 -16.12 13.34 -11.76
N ARG A 194 -16.78 14.39 -12.25
CA ARG A 194 -18.06 14.86 -11.68
C ARG A 194 -19.15 13.78 -11.72
N LYS A 195 -19.26 13.05 -12.84
CA LYS A 195 -20.26 11.99 -13.00
C LYS A 195 -19.96 10.76 -12.14
N ALA A 196 -18.69 10.36 -12.04
CA ALA A 196 -18.30 9.13 -11.37
C ALA A 196 -18.12 9.28 -9.85
N PHE A 197 -17.66 10.45 -9.40
CA PHE A 197 -17.19 10.67 -8.03
C PHE A 197 -17.86 11.85 -7.33
N GLY A 198 -18.59 12.72 -8.05
CA GLY A 198 -19.17 13.94 -7.51
C GLY A 198 -18.14 15.06 -7.22
N ASP A 199 -16.87 14.84 -7.58
CA ASP A 199 -15.74 15.76 -7.41
C ASP A 199 -15.05 15.93 -8.75
N ASP A 200 -14.95 17.15 -9.25
CA ASP A 200 -14.35 17.51 -10.54
C ASP A 200 -12.92 18.08 -10.40
N SER A 201 -12.33 17.96 -9.23
CA SER A 201 -10.95 18.38 -8.97
C SER A 201 -9.96 17.63 -9.87
N ILE A 202 -9.15 18.40 -10.61
CA ILE A 202 -8.16 17.86 -11.56
C ILE A 202 -6.77 18.33 -11.15
N PHE A 203 -5.83 17.38 -11.19
CA PHE A 203 -4.40 17.61 -11.02
C PHE A 203 -3.65 17.31 -12.30
N MET A 204 -2.46 17.85 -12.44
CA MET A 204 -1.55 17.58 -13.55
C MET A 204 -0.21 17.08 -13.04
N GLU A 205 0.37 16.14 -13.76
CA GLU A 205 1.75 15.70 -13.54
C GLU A 205 2.50 15.60 -14.87
N LYS A 206 3.83 15.79 -14.81
CA LYS A 206 4.70 15.43 -15.92
C LYS A 206 4.53 13.94 -16.23
N TYR A 207 4.33 13.60 -17.49
CA TYR A 207 4.28 12.21 -17.92
C TYR A 207 5.69 11.70 -18.22
N LEU A 208 6.03 10.56 -17.63
CA LEU A 208 7.29 9.87 -17.91
C LEU A 208 7.06 8.87 -19.03
N VAL A 209 7.80 9.03 -20.12
CA VAL A 209 7.75 8.13 -21.27
C VAL A 209 8.56 6.89 -20.95
N GLU A 210 7.98 5.69 -21.15
CA GLU A 210 8.62 4.39 -20.90
C GLU A 210 9.29 4.28 -19.50
N PRO A 211 8.55 4.57 -18.41
CA PRO A 211 9.13 4.54 -17.08
C PRO A 211 9.51 3.11 -16.70
N LYS A 212 10.60 2.96 -15.95
CA LYS A 212 10.92 1.71 -15.27
C LYS A 212 10.50 1.80 -13.81
N HIS A 213 9.82 0.77 -13.33
CA HIS A 213 9.57 0.64 -11.90
C HIS A 213 10.86 0.12 -11.24
N ILE A 214 11.41 0.93 -10.34
CA ILE A 214 12.61 0.58 -9.57
C ILE A 214 12.26 0.71 -8.10
N GLU A 215 12.51 -0.34 -7.34
CA GLU A 215 12.28 -0.41 -5.90
C GLU A 215 13.58 -0.69 -5.17
N VAL A 216 13.72 -0.10 -3.98
CA VAL A 216 14.80 -0.41 -3.05
C VAL A 216 14.17 -0.80 -1.72
N GLN A 217 14.40 -2.04 -1.29
CA GLN A 217 13.87 -2.53 -0.02
C GLN A 217 14.57 -1.84 1.15
N ILE A 218 13.78 -1.26 2.04
CA ILE A 218 14.24 -0.66 3.30
C ILE A 218 13.89 -1.59 4.45
N LEU A 219 14.80 -1.75 5.38
CA LEU A 219 14.61 -2.42 6.66
C LEU A 219 15.04 -1.49 7.78
N ALA A 220 14.20 -1.32 8.79
CA ALA A 220 14.50 -0.50 9.95
C ALA A 220 14.13 -1.22 11.25
N ASP A 221 14.87 -0.94 12.31
CA ASP A 221 14.59 -1.42 13.66
C ASP A 221 14.07 -0.30 14.59
N GLU A 222 13.73 -0.66 15.82
CA GLU A 222 13.28 0.29 16.85
C GLU A 222 14.42 1.06 17.52
N HIS A 223 15.68 0.74 17.20
CA HIS A 223 16.87 1.37 17.76
C HIS A 223 17.44 2.46 16.86
N GLY A 224 16.74 2.78 15.75
CA GLY A 224 17.14 3.84 14.82
C GLY A 224 18.11 3.35 13.72
N CYS A 225 18.33 2.05 13.58
CA CYS A 225 19.09 1.52 12.47
C CYS A 225 18.19 1.40 11.23
N VAL A 226 18.60 2.04 10.14
CA VAL A 226 17.92 1.97 8.83
C VAL A 226 18.90 1.46 7.80
N ARG A 227 18.50 0.46 7.03
CA ARG A 227 19.30 -0.17 5.97
C ARG A 227 18.52 -0.27 4.67
N HIS A 228 19.21 -0.11 3.55
CA HIS A 228 18.71 -0.49 2.25
C HIS A 228 19.38 -1.81 1.83
N LEU A 229 18.68 -2.60 1.04
CA LEU A 229 19.12 -3.95 0.64
C LEU A 229 19.48 -4.02 -0.87
N GLY A 230 19.87 -2.92 -1.48
CA GLY A 230 20.29 -2.85 -2.88
C GLY A 230 19.38 -1.99 -3.72
#